data_462eb483ce0cbe16cc5580f5f51a7061
#
_entry.id   462eb483ce0cbe16cc5580f5f51a7061
#
_cell.length_a   1.000
_cell.length_b   1.000
_cell.length_c   1.000
_cell.angle_alpha   90.00
_cell.angle_beta   90.00
_cell.angle_gamma   90.00
#
_symmetry.space_group_name_H-M   'P 1'
#
loop_
_entity.id
_entity.type
_entity.pdbx_description
1 polymer ?
#
loop_
_entity_poly.entity_id
_entity_poly.type
_entity_poly.pdbx_seq_one_letter_code
_entity_poly.pdbx_strand_id
1 'polypeptide(L)'
;ENRASGDENEEYTRNHEARFGPLDTFPHRYRESMLRVLQMRRNFLWAEGGKWLVNPPLLHYVALELGKTVKTAPDAWCYLRESHVRNRANWKDKTPLKVKNFERWLYQRDADGARTEPAERVAVPEQMFEFHRKHLYDDTARTTNTAEGQRTIQFGVAETFLAGGPHRVAVKVTYLDRGNAEWTLDYHTSPDALAPRPVTCADTGKAKTVTFIRTDAFFPGEGYAGLDLQIQARQGDAVIRFLRIVKLECPSL
;
A
#
# COMPACT_ATOMS: atom_id res chain seq x y z
N GLU A 1 16.52 -3.35 20.86
CA GLU A 1 16.66 -3.75 19.45
C GLU A 1 15.33 -4.28 18.94
N ASN A 2 14.88 -3.69 17.83
CA ASN A 2 13.62 -4.05 17.25
C ASN A 2 13.87 -4.94 16.01
N ARG A 3 13.96 -6.25 16.24
CA ARG A 3 14.33 -7.25 15.23
C ARG A 3 13.12 -7.71 14.43
N ALA A 4 13.23 -7.76 13.12
CA ALA A 4 12.25 -8.43 12.27
C ALA A 4 12.84 -9.78 11.83
N SER A 5 12.14 -10.86 12.13
CA SER A 5 12.47 -12.19 11.63
C SER A 5 11.67 -12.45 10.35
N GLY A 6 12.37 -12.85 9.30
CA GLY A 6 11.78 -13.29 8.03
C GLY A 6 11.93 -14.79 7.77
N ASP A 7 12.62 -15.49 8.67
CA ASP A 7 13.05 -16.88 8.46
C ASP A 7 11.90 -17.86 8.28
N GLU A 8 10.85 -17.72 9.06
CA GLU A 8 9.67 -18.59 8.98
C GLU A 8 9.04 -18.61 7.59
N ASN A 9 9.21 -17.55 6.82
CA ASN A 9 8.66 -17.47 5.48
C ASN A 9 9.51 -18.24 4.45
N GLU A 10 10.80 -18.36 4.67
CA GLU A 10 11.68 -19.07 3.75
C GLU A 10 11.57 -20.59 3.91
N GLU A 11 11.61 -21.11 5.13
CA GLU A 11 11.38 -22.51 5.41
C GLU A 11 10.00 -22.97 4.92
N TYR A 12 9.01 -22.15 5.20
CA TYR A 12 7.66 -22.41 4.74
C TYR A 12 7.59 -22.47 3.21
N THR A 13 8.23 -21.54 2.51
CA THR A 13 8.25 -21.49 1.05
C THR A 13 8.98 -22.72 0.47
N ARG A 14 10.14 -23.07 1.00
CA ARG A 14 10.90 -24.25 0.53
C ARG A 14 10.10 -25.54 0.69
N ASN A 15 9.50 -25.74 1.85
CA ASN A 15 8.73 -26.95 2.12
C ASN A 15 7.50 -27.04 1.21
N HIS A 16 6.86 -25.91 0.94
CA HIS A 16 5.71 -25.90 0.04
C HIS A 16 6.09 -26.01 -1.42
N GLU A 17 7.12 -25.32 -1.89
CA GLU A 17 7.62 -25.46 -3.26
C GLU A 17 8.08 -26.89 -3.55
N ALA A 18 8.73 -27.55 -2.60
CA ALA A 18 9.13 -28.95 -2.74
C ALA A 18 7.94 -29.91 -2.83
N ARG A 19 6.83 -29.59 -2.11
CA ARG A 19 5.65 -30.44 -2.04
C ARG A 19 4.62 -30.16 -3.13
N PHE A 20 4.47 -28.92 -3.55
CA PHE A 20 3.37 -28.45 -4.41
C PHE A 20 3.81 -27.72 -5.67
N GLY A 21 5.12 -27.57 -5.89
CA GLY A 21 5.69 -26.82 -7.01
C GLY A 21 5.88 -25.32 -6.75
N PRO A 22 6.37 -24.59 -7.76
CA PRO A 22 6.67 -23.15 -7.63
C PRO A 22 5.46 -22.33 -7.24
N LEU A 23 5.67 -21.34 -6.37
CA LEU A 23 4.63 -20.43 -5.93
C LEU A 23 4.75 -19.07 -6.63
N ASP A 24 3.78 -18.74 -7.46
CA ASP A 24 3.70 -17.43 -8.10
C ASP A 24 3.48 -16.29 -7.10
N THR A 25 3.20 -16.62 -5.84
CA THR A 25 2.92 -15.65 -4.78
C THR A 25 4.18 -15.06 -4.14
N PHE A 26 5.38 -15.60 -4.41
CA PHE A 26 6.60 -15.17 -3.74
C PHE A 26 6.95 -13.69 -3.92
N PRO A 27 6.85 -13.08 -5.13
CA PRO A 27 7.23 -11.69 -5.32
C PRO A 27 6.41 -10.72 -4.47
N HIS A 28 5.11 -10.93 -4.31
CA HIS A 28 4.30 -10.03 -3.50
C HIS A 28 4.35 -10.35 -2.01
N ARG A 29 4.55 -11.61 -1.61
CA ARG A 29 4.86 -11.96 -0.22
C ARG A 29 6.14 -11.29 0.25
N TYR A 30 7.16 -11.31 -0.59
CA TYR A 30 8.42 -10.62 -0.33
C TYR A 30 8.19 -9.11 -0.16
N ARG A 31 7.42 -8.50 -1.08
CA ARG A 31 7.05 -7.08 -1.00
C ARG A 31 6.33 -6.76 0.30
N GLU A 32 5.32 -7.55 0.65
CA GLU A 32 4.57 -7.37 1.89
C GLU A 32 5.46 -7.47 3.13
N SER A 33 6.34 -8.46 3.18
CA SER A 33 7.28 -8.61 4.29
C SER A 33 8.19 -7.40 4.43
N MET A 34 8.73 -6.90 3.32
CA MET A 34 9.60 -5.73 3.31
C MET A 34 8.86 -4.45 3.74
N LEU A 35 7.67 -4.21 3.22
CA LEU A 35 6.87 -3.05 3.61
C LEU A 35 6.43 -3.13 5.07
N ARG A 36 6.12 -4.34 5.57
CA ARG A 36 5.77 -4.55 6.97
C ARG A 36 6.93 -4.23 7.92
N VAL A 37 8.16 -4.52 7.54
CA VAL A 37 9.35 -4.13 8.31
C VAL A 37 9.35 -2.62 8.57
N LEU A 38 9.10 -1.82 7.52
CA LEU A 38 9.02 -0.37 7.63
C LEU A 38 7.77 0.11 8.39
N GLN A 39 6.61 -0.51 8.16
CA GLN A 39 5.39 -0.20 8.91
C GLN A 39 5.59 -0.40 10.41
N MET A 40 6.29 -1.46 10.79
CA MET A 40 6.59 -1.77 12.19
C MET A 40 7.74 -0.93 12.76
N ARG A 41 8.28 0.01 11.98
CA ARG A 41 9.39 0.90 12.38
C ARG A 41 10.61 0.12 12.89
N ARG A 42 10.94 -0.97 12.19
CA ARG A 42 12.13 -1.75 12.50
C ARG A 42 13.39 -0.95 12.14
N ASN A 43 14.44 -1.08 12.91
CA ASN A 43 15.73 -0.44 12.68
C ASN A 43 16.81 -1.42 12.22
N PHE A 44 16.46 -2.70 12.14
CA PHE A 44 17.35 -3.77 11.76
C PHE A 44 16.62 -4.83 10.95
N LEU A 45 17.25 -5.30 9.87
CA LEU A 45 16.82 -6.41 9.05
C LEU A 45 17.97 -7.40 8.92
N TRP A 46 17.72 -8.63 9.34
CA TRP A 46 18.62 -9.75 9.07
C TRP A 46 18.11 -10.50 7.85
N ALA A 47 18.97 -10.70 6.86
CA ALA A 47 18.67 -11.46 5.67
C ALA A 47 19.64 -12.65 5.56
N GLU A 48 19.12 -13.86 5.51
CA GLU A 48 19.87 -15.07 5.24
C GLU A 48 19.58 -15.61 3.84
N GLY A 49 20.65 -16.01 3.14
CA GLY A 49 20.57 -16.66 1.84
C GLY A 49 20.29 -15.75 0.63
N GLY A 50 20.58 -16.27 -0.56
CA GLY A 50 20.50 -15.51 -1.82
C GLY A 50 19.09 -15.14 -2.30
N LYS A 51 18.05 -15.67 -1.67
CA LYS A 51 16.65 -15.39 -2.06
C LYS A 51 16.20 -13.95 -1.73
N TRP A 52 16.93 -13.26 -0.88
CA TRP A 52 16.69 -11.83 -0.59
C TRP A 52 16.94 -10.90 -1.77
N LEU A 53 17.64 -11.40 -2.80
CA LEU A 53 17.92 -10.64 -4.02
C LEU A 53 16.80 -10.68 -5.07
N VAL A 54 15.62 -11.20 -4.72
CA VAL A 54 14.45 -11.25 -5.62
C VAL A 54 14.03 -9.89 -6.11
N ASN A 55 14.16 -8.87 -5.26
CA ASN A 55 13.84 -7.49 -5.63
C ASN A 55 14.89 -6.54 -5.05
N PRO A 56 16.09 -6.47 -5.65
CA PRO A 56 17.17 -5.63 -5.14
C PRO A 56 16.79 -4.15 -4.94
N PRO A 57 16.03 -3.50 -5.83
CA PRO A 57 15.58 -2.12 -5.61
C PRO A 57 14.73 -1.95 -4.35
N LEU A 58 13.84 -2.90 -4.05
CA LEU A 58 13.01 -2.86 -2.86
C LEU A 58 13.85 -3.09 -1.60
N LEU A 59 14.76 -4.05 -1.63
CA LEU A 59 15.67 -4.31 -0.52
C LEU A 59 16.55 -3.09 -0.22
N HIS A 60 17.10 -2.47 -1.27
CA HIS A 60 17.89 -1.24 -1.14
C HIS A 60 17.07 -0.10 -0.52
N TYR A 61 15.85 0.11 -1.02
CA TYR A 61 14.93 1.09 -0.46
C TYR A 61 14.69 0.82 1.03
N VAL A 62 14.34 -0.41 1.40
CA VAL A 62 14.08 -0.75 2.81
C VAL A 62 15.32 -0.53 3.67
N ALA A 63 16.50 -0.92 3.20
CA ALA A 63 17.75 -0.74 3.94
C ALA A 63 18.04 0.74 4.23
N LEU A 64 17.77 1.64 3.28
CA LEU A 64 17.95 3.09 3.45
C LEU A 64 16.90 3.71 4.38
N GLU A 65 15.74 3.07 4.50
CA GLU A 65 14.60 3.58 5.27
C GLU A 65 14.50 3.00 6.69
N LEU A 66 15.31 1.99 7.03
CA LEU A 66 15.37 1.44 8.38
C LEU A 66 15.76 2.51 9.38
N GLY A 67 15.10 2.53 10.52
CA GLY A 67 15.36 3.47 11.60
C GLY A 67 14.92 4.93 11.33
N LYS A 68 14.43 5.24 10.14
CA LYS A 68 13.89 6.57 9.85
C LYS A 68 12.65 6.86 10.68
N THR A 69 12.59 8.07 11.19
CA THR A 69 11.43 8.61 11.90
C THR A 69 10.51 9.34 10.92
N VAL A 70 9.35 9.73 11.38
CA VAL A 70 8.41 10.57 10.60
C VAL A 70 9.06 11.89 10.13
N LYS A 71 10.00 12.44 10.91
CA LYS A 71 10.70 13.69 10.58
C LYS A 71 11.83 13.48 9.57
N THR A 72 12.49 12.33 9.60
CA THR A 72 13.69 12.05 8.79
C THR A 72 13.39 11.23 7.53
N ALA A 73 12.19 10.66 7.41
CA ALA A 73 11.82 9.92 6.22
C ALA A 73 11.55 10.84 5.04
N PRO A 74 12.05 10.48 3.84
CA PRO A 74 11.80 11.24 2.62
C PRO A 74 10.40 11.00 2.07
N ASP A 75 9.71 9.95 2.53
CA ASP A 75 8.43 9.54 1.99
C ASP A 75 7.42 9.03 3.03
N ALA A 76 6.16 9.06 2.62
CA ALA A 76 5.04 8.41 3.26
C ALA A 76 4.30 7.57 2.22
N TRP A 77 3.74 6.43 2.62
CA TRP A 77 3.06 5.55 1.68
C TRP A 77 1.96 4.71 2.33
N CYS A 78 1.05 4.26 1.47
CA CYS A 78 0.00 3.31 1.79
C CYS A 78 -0.06 2.22 0.72
N TYR A 79 0.17 0.97 1.11
CA TYR A 79 -0.09 -0.21 0.29
C TYR A 79 -1.49 -0.70 0.59
N LEU A 80 -2.38 -0.49 -0.39
CA LEU A 80 -3.80 -0.79 -0.25
C LEU A 80 -4.02 -2.28 -0.45
N ARG A 81 -4.46 -2.92 0.60
CA ARG A 81 -4.76 -4.35 0.59
C ARG A 81 -5.94 -4.64 1.51
N GLU A 82 -6.60 -5.71 1.22
CA GLU A 82 -7.49 -6.34 2.17
C GLU A 82 -7.38 -7.84 2.03
N SER A 83 -7.07 -8.52 3.10
CA SER A 83 -7.08 -9.97 3.13
C SER A 83 -7.73 -10.47 4.42
N HIS A 84 -8.30 -11.65 4.35
CA HIS A 84 -8.87 -12.33 5.50
C HIS A 84 -7.87 -13.36 6.02
N VAL A 85 -7.45 -13.20 7.27
CA VAL A 85 -6.54 -14.13 7.94
C VAL A 85 -7.30 -14.83 9.04
N ARG A 86 -7.15 -16.14 9.17
CA ARG A 86 -7.67 -16.85 10.34
C ARG A 86 -6.92 -16.42 11.59
N ASN A 87 -7.66 -16.11 12.66
CA ASN A 87 -7.05 -15.76 13.95
C ASN A 87 -6.32 -16.98 14.51
N ARG A 88 -5.01 -16.84 14.76
CA ARG A 88 -4.19 -17.90 15.36
C ARG A 88 -4.59 -18.24 16.80
N ALA A 89 -5.04 -17.26 17.56
CA ALA A 89 -5.46 -17.45 18.94
C ALA A 89 -6.74 -18.29 19.05
N ASN A 90 -7.58 -18.25 18.01
CA ASN A 90 -8.84 -18.96 17.94
C ASN A 90 -8.96 -19.75 16.63
N TRP A 91 -7.98 -20.61 16.36
CA TRP A 91 -8.03 -21.44 15.16
C TRP A 91 -9.25 -22.40 15.12
N LYS A 92 -9.89 -22.60 16.27
CA LYS A 92 -11.19 -23.29 16.38
C LYS A 92 -12.36 -22.39 15.97
N ASP A 93 -12.22 -21.08 16.17
CA ASP A 93 -13.13 -20.08 15.68
C ASP A 93 -12.68 -19.69 14.26
N LYS A 94 -13.39 -20.18 13.28
CA LYS A 94 -13.08 -19.96 11.86
C LYS A 94 -13.34 -18.53 11.39
N THR A 95 -13.56 -17.59 12.31
CA THR A 95 -13.79 -16.18 12.00
C THR A 95 -12.53 -15.56 11.37
N PRO A 96 -12.57 -15.09 10.13
CA PRO A 96 -11.41 -14.49 9.49
C PRO A 96 -11.10 -13.14 10.12
N LEU A 97 -9.83 -12.89 10.43
CA LEU A 97 -9.34 -11.55 10.72
C LEU A 97 -9.17 -10.78 9.42
N LYS A 98 -9.78 -9.60 9.37
CA LYS A 98 -9.59 -8.67 8.27
C LYS A 98 -8.25 -7.95 8.44
N VAL A 99 -7.29 -8.24 7.56
CA VAL A 99 -6.00 -7.55 7.52
C VAL A 99 -6.10 -6.39 6.56
N LYS A 100 -5.92 -5.19 7.10
CA LYS A 100 -5.98 -3.94 6.35
C LYS A 100 -4.62 -3.54 5.78
N ASN A 101 -4.58 -2.36 5.16
CA ASN A 101 -3.44 -1.79 4.49
C ASN A 101 -2.13 -1.85 5.28
N PHE A 102 -1.00 -1.89 4.59
CA PHE A 102 0.28 -1.50 5.16
C PHE A 102 0.47 0.00 4.94
N GLU A 103 0.75 0.72 6.00
CA GLU A 103 0.72 2.18 6.04
C GLU A 103 1.95 2.73 6.74
N ARG A 104 2.53 3.78 6.17
CA ARG A 104 3.64 4.52 6.77
C ARG A 104 3.41 6.02 6.56
N TRP A 105 2.87 6.68 7.60
CA TRP A 105 2.56 8.11 7.64
C TRP A 105 1.61 8.62 6.54
N LEU A 106 1.05 7.74 5.76
CA LEU A 106 -0.03 7.96 4.81
C LEU A 106 -1.07 6.86 5.02
N TYR A 107 -2.30 7.25 5.25
CA TYR A 107 -3.35 6.36 5.74
C TYR A 107 -4.57 6.44 4.85
N GLN A 108 -5.04 5.29 4.37
CA GLN A 108 -6.34 5.21 3.71
C GLN A 108 -7.42 4.94 4.76
N ARG A 109 -8.56 5.63 4.62
CA ARG A 109 -9.71 5.47 5.49
C ARG A 109 -10.99 5.26 4.70
N ASP A 110 -11.80 4.33 5.18
CA ASP A 110 -13.16 4.12 4.70
C ASP A 110 -14.10 5.01 5.54
N ALA A 111 -14.81 5.88 4.89
CA ALA A 111 -15.85 6.73 5.46
C ALA A 111 -17.17 6.50 4.72
N ASP A 112 -18.24 7.14 5.15
CA ASP A 112 -19.51 7.07 4.45
C ASP A 112 -19.37 7.69 3.05
N GLY A 113 -19.79 6.95 2.02
CA GLY A 113 -19.61 7.32 0.60
C GLY A 113 -18.19 7.10 0.05
N ALA A 114 -17.24 6.67 0.87
CA ALA A 114 -15.84 6.43 0.49
C ALA A 114 -15.35 5.04 0.91
N ARG A 115 -16.22 4.07 1.04
CA ARG A 115 -15.86 2.69 1.32
C ARG A 115 -15.23 2.04 0.11
N THR A 116 -14.19 1.27 0.34
CA THR A 116 -13.47 0.56 -0.72
C THR A 116 -13.74 -0.93 -0.64
N GLU A 117 -13.75 -1.58 -1.79
CA GLU A 117 -13.86 -3.03 -1.91
C GLU A 117 -12.50 -3.66 -2.22
N PRO A 118 -12.25 -4.90 -1.81
CA PRO A 118 -11.07 -5.63 -2.23
C PRO A 118 -11.16 -5.97 -3.72
N ALA A 119 -10.07 -5.69 -4.44
CA ALA A 119 -9.93 -6.04 -5.84
C ALA A 119 -8.63 -6.81 -6.05
N GLU A 120 -8.60 -7.66 -7.06
CA GLU A 120 -7.44 -8.45 -7.45
C GLU A 120 -6.83 -9.29 -6.32
N ARG A 121 -6.96 -10.58 -6.48
CA ARG A 121 -6.37 -11.57 -5.58
C ARG A 121 -5.57 -12.58 -6.37
N VAL A 122 -4.38 -12.90 -5.89
CA VAL A 122 -3.63 -14.03 -6.39
C VAL A 122 -4.18 -15.30 -5.72
N ALA A 123 -4.61 -16.24 -6.54
CA ALA A 123 -5.08 -17.53 -6.04
C ALA A 123 -3.90 -18.28 -5.40
N VAL A 124 -4.10 -18.77 -4.18
CA VAL A 124 -3.15 -19.60 -3.46
C VAL A 124 -3.70 -21.01 -3.42
N PRO A 125 -2.92 -22.06 -3.81
CA PRO A 125 -3.39 -23.45 -3.78
C PRO A 125 -3.92 -23.85 -2.40
N GLU A 126 -5.02 -24.56 -2.37
CA GLU A 126 -5.71 -24.91 -1.10
C GLU A 126 -4.83 -25.78 -0.19
N GLN A 127 -3.95 -26.59 -0.76
CA GLN A 127 -3.00 -27.41 -0.04
C GLN A 127 -2.03 -26.62 0.84
N MET A 128 -1.86 -25.32 0.56
CA MET A 128 -1.06 -24.41 1.39
C MET A 128 -1.78 -23.97 2.65
N PHE A 129 -3.06 -24.30 2.80
CA PHE A 129 -3.88 -23.83 3.92
C PHE A 129 -3.92 -24.75 5.11
N GLU A 130 -3.31 -25.92 5.02
CA GLU A 130 -3.30 -26.89 6.10
C GLU A 130 -2.80 -26.28 7.41
N PHE A 131 -1.86 -25.34 7.32
CA PHE A 131 -1.27 -24.66 8.48
C PHE A 131 -1.73 -23.23 8.66
N HIS A 132 -2.22 -22.54 7.61
CA HIS A 132 -2.45 -21.09 7.69
C HIS A 132 -3.45 -20.53 6.70
N ARG A 133 -4.23 -19.65 6.96
CA ARG A 133 -4.33 -18.25 6.63
C ARG A 133 -4.50 -18.03 5.14
N LYS A 134 -5.60 -18.58 4.63
CA LYS A 134 -6.04 -18.59 3.23
C LYS A 134 -5.85 -17.24 2.60
N HIS A 135 -5.62 -16.24 2.84
CA HIS A 135 -5.52 -14.94 2.19
C HIS A 135 -4.30 -14.11 2.64
N LEU A 136 -3.37 -14.73 3.37
CA LEU A 136 -2.18 -14.01 3.83
C LEU A 136 -1.30 -13.56 2.66
N TYR A 137 -1.33 -14.32 1.59
CA TYR A 137 -0.46 -14.11 0.43
C TYR A 137 -1.20 -13.52 -0.77
N ASP A 138 -2.48 -13.19 -0.62
CA ASP A 138 -3.23 -12.55 -1.68
C ASP A 138 -2.64 -11.19 -2.01
N ASP A 139 -2.34 -10.96 -3.25
CA ASP A 139 -2.00 -9.63 -3.77
C ASP A 139 -3.31 -8.92 -4.08
N THR A 140 -3.68 -7.99 -3.24
CA THR A 140 -4.93 -7.26 -3.35
C THR A 140 -4.71 -5.79 -3.69
N ALA A 141 -5.73 -5.18 -4.24
CA ALA A 141 -5.88 -3.75 -4.38
C ALA A 141 -7.18 -3.33 -3.70
N ARG A 142 -7.43 -2.04 -3.60
CA ARG A 142 -8.74 -1.51 -3.24
C ARG A 142 -9.35 -0.80 -4.43
N THR A 143 -10.64 -0.98 -4.60
CA THR A 143 -11.40 -0.35 -5.66
C THR A 143 -12.53 0.50 -5.09
N THR A 144 -12.88 1.55 -5.80
CA THR A 144 -14.18 2.21 -5.63
C THR A 144 -15.30 1.24 -6.00
N ASN A 145 -16.52 1.58 -5.63
CA ASN A 145 -17.74 0.87 -6.06
C ASN A 145 -18.74 1.91 -6.54
N THR A 146 -18.54 2.37 -7.77
CA THR A 146 -19.35 3.46 -8.35
C THR A 146 -20.81 3.07 -8.54
N ALA A 147 -21.10 1.78 -8.70
CA ALA A 147 -22.46 1.26 -8.80
C ALA A 147 -23.26 1.47 -7.50
N GLU A 148 -22.59 1.48 -6.36
CA GLU A 148 -23.18 1.75 -5.04
C GLU A 148 -22.92 3.17 -4.53
N GLY A 149 -22.46 4.07 -5.41
CA GLY A 149 -22.19 5.46 -5.06
C GLY A 149 -20.84 5.71 -4.35
N GLN A 150 -20.03 4.69 -4.17
CA GLN A 150 -18.72 4.75 -3.50
C GLN A 150 -17.65 5.17 -4.51
N ARG A 151 -17.47 6.48 -4.70
CA ARG A 151 -16.64 7.02 -5.79
C ARG A 151 -15.25 7.45 -5.37
N THR A 152 -14.90 7.43 -4.07
CA THR A 152 -13.65 7.99 -3.58
C THR A 152 -12.85 7.00 -2.75
N ILE A 153 -11.52 7.10 -2.84
CA ILE A 153 -10.58 6.50 -1.90
C ILE A 153 -9.85 7.65 -1.22
N GLN A 154 -10.06 7.81 0.07
CA GLN A 154 -9.58 8.95 0.85
C GLN A 154 -8.30 8.62 1.62
N PHE A 155 -7.42 9.63 1.72
CA PHE A 155 -6.12 9.49 2.39
C PHE A 155 -5.86 10.69 3.30
N GLY A 156 -5.39 10.38 4.50
CA GLY A 156 -4.83 11.34 5.44
C GLY A 156 -3.33 11.16 5.58
N VAL A 157 -2.61 12.24 5.74
CA VAL A 157 -1.17 12.29 5.96
C VAL A 157 -0.88 12.62 7.42
N ALA A 158 0.11 11.98 8.03
CA ALA A 158 0.52 12.35 9.38
C ALA A 158 1.03 13.81 9.39
N GLU A 159 0.45 14.66 10.22
CA GLU A 159 0.82 16.09 10.35
C GLU A 159 2.31 16.27 10.63
N THR A 160 2.88 15.36 11.41
CA THR A 160 4.32 15.37 11.72
C THR A 160 5.20 15.00 10.53
N PHE A 161 4.61 14.45 9.45
CA PHE A 161 5.29 14.22 8.18
C PHE A 161 5.17 15.45 7.26
N LEU A 162 3.94 15.88 6.96
CA LEU A 162 3.64 17.08 6.18
C LEU A 162 2.37 17.74 6.72
N ALA A 163 2.42 19.04 6.94
CA ALA A 163 1.28 19.87 7.28
C ALA A 163 1.44 21.27 6.69
N GLY A 164 0.32 21.92 6.37
CA GLY A 164 0.34 23.23 5.73
C GLY A 164 0.83 23.20 4.29
N GLY A 165 1.51 24.21 3.88
CA GLY A 165 2.08 24.32 2.53
C GLY A 165 2.41 25.76 2.14
N PRO A 166 2.82 25.99 0.87
CA PRO A 166 2.92 24.97 -0.19
C PRO A 166 4.13 24.07 -0.05
N HIS A 167 3.98 22.79 -0.39
CA HIS A 167 5.05 21.81 -0.41
C HIS A 167 5.39 21.34 -1.82
N ARG A 168 6.67 21.04 -2.05
CA ARG A 168 7.13 20.39 -3.26
C ARG A 168 7.19 18.88 -3.06
N VAL A 169 6.29 18.15 -3.72
CA VAL A 169 6.16 16.71 -3.57
C VAL A 169 6.00 15.98 -4.90
N ALA A 170 6.36 14.69 -4.93
CA ALA A 170 5.91 13.77 -5.97
C ALA A 170 4.89 12.81 -5.36
N VAL A 171 3.66 12.83 -5.86
CA VAL A 171 2.63 11.85 -5.52
C VAL A 171 2.64 10.76 -6.57
N LYS A 172 2.94 9.53 -6.15
CA LYS A 172 3.00 8.35 -7.03
C LYS A 172 1.84 7.43 -6.72
N VAL A 173 1.05 7.11 -7.73
CA VAL A 173 -0.11 6.23 -7.61
C VAL A 173 0.10 5.00 -8.49
N THR A 174 0.16 3.82 -7.88
CA THR A 174 0.15 2.56 -8.61
C THR A 174 -1.28 2.03 -8.64
N TYR A 175 -1.78 1.82 -9.84
CA TYR A 175 -3.15 1.40 -10.11
C TYR A 175 -3.19 0.25 -11.11
N LEU A 176 -4.30 -0.44 -11.17
CA LEU A 176 -4.57 -1.43 -12.22
C LEU A 176 -5.26 -0.74 -13.38
N ASP A 177 -4.64 -0.85 -14.54
CA ASP A 177 -5.14 -0.29 -15.77
C ASP A 177 -6.19 -1.24 -16.39
N ARG A 178 -7.43 -1.13 -15.88
CA ARG A 178 -8.55 -1.97 -16.26
C ARG A 178 -9.73 -1.16 -16.78
N GLY A 179 -10.37 -1.70 -17.81
CA GLY A 179 -11.49 -1.06 -18.46
C GLY A 179 -11.12 0.32 -19.01
N ASN A 180 -12.15 1.10 -19.33
CA ASN A 180 -12.02 2.50 -19.73
C ASN A 180 -12.30 3.43 -18.55
N ALA A 181 -11.75 3.08 -17.37
CA ALA A 181 -11.95 3.87 -16.18
C ALA A 181 -11.23 5.22 -16.27
N GLU A 182 -11.89 6.26 -15.78
CA GLU A 182 -11.31 7.58 -15.59
C GLU A 182 -11.38 7.95 -14.11
N TRP A 183 -10.28 8.44 -13.59
CA TRP A 183 -10.21 8.89 -12.21
C TRP A 183 -9.27 10.09 -12.07
N THR A 184 -9.40 10.81 -10.97
CA THR A 184 -8.53 11.94 -10.65
C THR A 184 -7.81 11.69 -9.33
N LEU A 185 -6.57 12.17 -9.23
CA LEU A 185 -5.95 12.49 -7.95
C LEU A 185 -6.36 13.92 -7.61
N ASP A 186 -7.17 14.08 -6.57
CA ASP A 186 -7.53 15.38 -6.04
C ASP A 186 -6.66 15.67 -4.82
N TYR A 187 -6.00 16.81 -4.77
CA TYR A 187 -5.12 17.25 -3.69
C TYR A 187 -5.39 18.72 -3.38
N HIS A 188 -5.12 19.13 -2.16
CA HIS A 188 -5.28 20.52 -1.76
C HIS A 188 -4.16 21.41 -2.29
N THR A 189 -4.51 22.60 -2.78
CA THR A 189 -3.58 23.70 -3.11
C THR A 189 -3.66 24.83 -2.09
N SER A 190 -4.73 24.83 -1.29
CA SER A 190 -4.97 25.66 -0.12
C SER A 190 -5.93 24.91 0.80
N PRO A 191 -6.24 25.38 2.02
CA PRO A 191 -7.18 24.70 2.92
C PRO A 191 -8.51 24.34 2.27
N ASP A 192 -9.04 25.21 1.42
CA ASP A 192 -10.38 25.11 0.84
C ASP A 192 -10.40 24.76 -0.65
N ALA A 193 -9.24 24.52 -1.28
CA ALA A 193 -9.17 24.31 -2.72
C ALA A 193 -8.56 22.95 -3.08
N LEU A 194 -9.34 22.11 -3.77
CA LEU A 194 -8.89 20.86 -4.38
C LEU A 194 -8.58 21.06 -5.87
N ALA A 195 -7.45 20.52 -6.32
CA ALA A 195 -7.05 20.52 -7.72
C ALA A 195 -7.01 19.09 -8.29
N PRO A 196 -7.88 18.76 -9.25
CA PRO A 196 -7.91 17.42 -9.86
C PRO A 196 -6.77 17.20 -10.85
N ARG A 197 -6.30 15.96 -10.91
CA ARG A 197 -5.30 15.48 -11.90
C ARG A 197 -5.83 14.20 -12.54
N PRO A 198 -6.31 14.28 -13.79
CA PRO A 198 -6.97 13.16 -14.44
C PRO A 198 -5.99 12.05 -14.87
N VAL A 199 -6.50 10.82 -14.82
CA VAL A 199 -5.87 9.61 -15.36
C VAL A 199 -6.94 8.82 -16.09
N THR A 200 -6.64 8.40 -17.32
CA THR A 200 -7.51 7.53 -18.13
C THR A 200 -6.85 6.17 -18.26
N CYS A 201 -7.59 5.13 -17.96
CA CYS A 201 -7.15 3.74 -18.16
C CYS A 201 -7.27 3.35 -19.65
N ALA A 202 -6.38 2.48 -20.08
CA ALA A 202 -6.30 1.97 -21.46
C ALA A 202 -6.55 0.46 -21.55
N ASP A 203 -7.11 -0.13 -20.49
CA ASP A 203 -7.49 -1.54 -20.37
C ASP A 203 -6.36 -2.54 -20.70
N THR A 204 -5.16 -2.24 -20.26
CA THR A 204 -4.02 -3.14 -20.49
C THR A 204 -3.98 -4.33 -19.54
N GLY A 205 -4.81 -4.36 -18.49
CA GLY A 205 -4.82 -5.36 -17.44
C GLY A 205 -3.58 -5.35 -16.56
N LYS A 206 -2.69 -4.37 -16.71
CA LYS A 206 -1.39 -4.30 -16.00
C LYS A 206 -1.42 -3.27 -14.89
N ALA A 207 -0.60 -3.49 -13.87
CA ALA A 207 -0.29 -2.45 -12.91
C ALA A 207 0.57 -1.35 -13.56
N LYS A 208 0.16 -0.10 -13.41
CA LYS A 208 0.87 1.08 -13.87
C LYS A 208 1.11 2.03 -12.70
N THR A 209 2.14 2.86 -12.81
CA THR A 209 2.40 3.93 -11.85
C THR A 209 2.43 5.27 -12.57
N VAL A 210 1.57 6.19 -12.13
CA VAL A 210 1.61 7.59 -12.53
C VAL A 210 2.30 8.41 -11.44
N THR A 211 3.04 9.45 -11.84
CA THR A 211 3.72 10.37 -10.92
C THR A 211 3.26 11.80 -11.19
N PHE A 212 2.73 12.44 -10.17
CA PHE A 212 2.34 13.85 -10.17
C PHE A 212 3.38 14.65 -9.38
N ILE A 213 4.16 15.48 -10.05
CA ILE A 213 5.07 16.42 -9.39
C ILE A 213 4.29 17.70 -9.11
N ARG A 214 4.23 18.09 -7.84
CA ARG A 214 3.52 19.28 -7.37
C ARG A 214 4.45 20.19 -6.60
N THR A 215 4.28 21.49 -6.79
CA THR A 215 5.02 22.54 -6.07
C THR A 215 4.11 23.37 -5.18
N ASP A 216 2.82 23.09 -5.25
CA ASP A 216 1.72 23.82 -4.64
C ASP A 216 0.85 22.93 -3.72
N ALA A 217 1.38 21.76 -3.31
CA ALA A 217 0.61 20.86 -2.47
C ALA A 217 0.44 21.43 -1.06
N PHE A 218 -0.79 21.43 -0.59
CA PHE A 218 -1.17 21.83 0.76
C PHE A 218 -1.74 20.62 1.50
N PHE A 219 -1.38 20.47 2.78
CA PHE A 219 -1.88 19.40 3.64
C PHE A 219 -2.60 20.05 4.81
N PRO A 220 -3.95 20.00 4.87
CA PRO A 220 -4.76 20.66 5.91
C PRO A 220 -4.36 20.29 7.34
N GLY A 221 -3.78 19.09 7.53
CA GLY A 221 -3.27 18.72 8.84
C GLY A 221 -4.34 18.19 9.79
N GLU A 222 -5.42 17.64 9.26
CA GLU A 222 -6.47 17.01 10.05
C GLU A 222 -6.10 15.58 10.50
N GLY A 223 -4.85 15.17 10.26
CA GLY A 223 -4.29 13.91 10.70
C GLY A 223 -5.02 12.69 10.14
N TYR A 224 -5.22 11.68 10.99
CA TYR A 224 -5.86 10.41 10.59
C TYR A 224 -7.34 10.51 10.25
N ALA A 225 -8.03 11.57 10.65
CA ALA A 225 -9.44 11.76 10.43
C ALA A 225 -9.73 12.69 9.24
N GLY A 226 -8.70 13.41 8.77
CA GLY A 226 -8.84 14.40 7.72
C GLY A 226 -8.64 13.85 6.31
N LEU A 227 -9.03 14.67 5.37
CA LEU A 227 -8.84 14.44 3.95
C LEU A 227 -7.73 15.35 3.44
N ASP A 228 -6.54 14.80 3.22
CA ASP A 228 -5.44 15.54 2.59
C ASP A 228 -5.40 15.36 1.07
N LEU A 229 -5.77 14.17 0.60
CA LEU A 229 -5.89 13.87 -0.82
C LEU A 229 -6.83 12.69 -1.05
N GLN A 230 -7.37 12.59 -2.25
CA GLN A 230 -8.25 11.49 -2.63
C GLN A 230 -8.05 11.06 -4.08
N ILE A 231 -8.36 9.80 -4.35
CA ILE A 231 -8.64 9.30 -5.68
C ILE A 231 -10.15 9.39 -5.88
N GLN A 232 -10.58 10.04 -6.96
CA GLN A 232 -11.99 10.14 -7.32
C GLN A 232 -12.25 9.45 -8.64
N ALA A 233 -13.09 8.43 -8.66
CA ALA A 233 -13.59 7.80 -9.87
C ALA A 233 -14.57 8.73 -10.59
N ARG A 234 -14.28 9.01 -11.85
CA ARG A 234 -15.12 9.84 -12.74
C ARG A 234 -15.98 8.96 -13.63
N GLN A 235 -15.39 7.91 -14.18
CA GLN A 235 -16.05 6.89 -15.00
C GLN A 235 -15.47 5.52 -14.63
N GLY A 236 -16.34 4.52 -14.40
CA GLY A 236 -15.93 3.20 -13.96
C GLY A 236 -15.28 3.22 -12.56
N ASP A 237 -14.61 2.16 -12.19
CA ASP A 237 -14.01 2.02 -10.88
C ASP A 237 -12.48 2.21 -10.91
N ALA A 238 -11.97 3.01 -9.97
CA ALA A 238 -10.54 3.20 -9.76
C ALA A 238 -10.00 2.06 -8.90
N VAL A 239 -9.05 1.28 -9.42
CA VAL A 239 -8.44 0.15 -8.72
C VAL A 239 -7.01 0.51 -8.32
N ILE A 240 -6.79 0.78 -7.05
CA ILE A 240 -5.55 1.36 -6.53
C ILE A 240 -4.81 0.35 -5.66
N ARG A 241 -3.51 0.19 -5.90
CA ARG A 241 -2.63 -0.72 -5.14
C ARG A 241 -1.72 -0.01 -4.16
N PHE A 242 -1.15 1.11 -4.56
CA PHE A 242 -0.13 1.79 -3.77
C PHE A 242 -0.18 3.29 -4.01
N LEU A 243 -0.10 4.06 -2.95
CA LEU A 243 0.07 5.50 -3.02
C LEU A 243 1.29 5.90 -2.19
N ARG A 244 2.14 6.77 -2.74
CA ARG A 244 3.36 7.25 -2.11
C ARG A 244 3.53 8.74 -2.33
N ILE A 245 3.81 9.46 -1.26
CA ILE A 245 4.19 10.88 -1.30
C ILE A 245 5.68 10.96 -1.02
N VAL A 246 6.44 11.59 -1.89
CA VAL A 246 7.87 11.81 -1.74
C VAL A 246 8.13 13.31 -1.60
N LYS A 247 8.80 13.73 -0.54
CA LYS A 247 9.30 15.10 -0.39
C LYS A 247 10.38 15.37 -1.45
N LEU A 248 10.22 16.44 -2.20
CA LEU A 248 11.20 16.88 -3.21
C LEU A 248 12.02 18.10 -2.73
N GLU A 249 11.78 18.55 -1.52
CA GLU A 249 12.58 19.59 -0.91
C GLU A 249 13.93 19.00 -0.53
N CYS A 250 15.03 19.67 -0.94
CA CYS A 250 16.33 19.36 -0.39
C CYS A 250 16.25 19.58 1.13
N PRO A 251 16.71 18.63 1.95
CA PRO A 251 16.94 18.96 3.34
C PRO A 251 17.90 20.17 3.34
N SER A 252 17.47 21.27 3.95
CA SER A 252 18.37 22.37 4.28
C SER A 252 19.49 21.78 5.12
N LEU A 253 20.72 21.83 4.59
CA LEU A 253 21.94 21.45 5.28
C LEU A 253 22.09 22.25 6.58
#